data_7773261d677ff9166d5fed537d761c38
#
_entry.id   7773261d677ff9166d5fed537d761c38
#
_cell.length_a   1.000
_cell.length_b   1.000
_cell.length_c   1.000
_cell.angle_alpha   90.00
_cell.angle_beta   90.00
_cell.angle_gamma   90.00
#
_symmetry.space_group_name_H-M   'P 1'
#
loop_
_entity.id
_entity.type
_entity.pdbx_description
1 polymer ?
#
loop_
_entity_poly.entity_id
_entity_poly.type
_entity_poly.pdbx_seq_one_letter_code
_entity_poly.pdbx_strand_id
1 'polypeptide(L)'
;MITNCMDISVEKTPKQKLSQYAIDTASSVSITHLPKTDLSIVKDAAIRLNDQAGAAKAVAHIGARNLQSESELHENCIAMRKAGVDKVLIIGGSTYQGKVYQTAYDVKTHIEDYGFDMYCGVYPQSEEYAVAEHTKYMHFKGGISQLCLNPRLLNTWERKTRVGVATNCTLEGLWKYAKLCGLTDSISYAVGNLRGLSYLTSKGFNTVKFVNDLRDMPVHLYNFGKLDQTLLQLEMK
;
A
#
# COMPACT_ATOMS: atom_id res chain seq x y z
N MET A 1 23.91 2.20 19.93
CA MET A 1 22.49 1.83 19.89
C MET A 1 22.07 1.88 18.44
N ILE A 2 21.86 0.73 17.81
CA ILE A 2 21.28 0.67 16.45
C ILE A 2 19.79 0.86 16.70
N THR A 3 19.29 2.07 16.49
CA THR A 3 17.85 2.32 16.40
C THR A 3 17.39 1.51 15.19
N ASN A 4 16.66 0.41 15.42
CA ASN A 4 15.93 -0.29 14.36
C ASN A 4 14.90 0.71 13.82
N CYS A 5 15.29 1.51 12.84
CA CYS A 5 14.34 2.34 12.11
C CYS A 5 13.37 1.38 11.43
N MET A 6 12.13 1.38 11.89
CA MET A 6 11.04 0.61 11.28
C MET A 6 10.93 1.00 9.81
N ASP A 7 10.89 0.01 8.90
CA ASP A 7 10.71 0.27 7.47
C ASP A 7 9.24 0.64 7.20
N ILE A 8 8.96 1.95 7.13
CA ILE A 8 7.62 2.50 6.95
C ILE A 8 7.47 3.06 5.55
N SER A 9 6.48 2.59 4.82
CA SER A 9 5.99 3.24 3.59
C SER A 9 4.64 3.90 3.82
N VAL A 10 4.33 4.91 3.01
CA VAL A 10 3.10 5.71 3.14
C VAL A 10 2.34 5.73 1.83
N GLU A 11 1.01 5.69 1.87
CA GLU A 11 0.16 5.87 0.70
C GLU A 11 -0.38 7.29 0.60
N LYS A 12 -0.47 7.79 -0.63
CA LYS A 12 -1.14 9.05 -0.97
C LYS A 12 -1.88 8.95 -2.30
N THR A 13 -2.91 9.74 -2.46
CA THR A 13 -3.49 9.98 -3.80
C THR A 13 -2.60 10.94 -4.60
N PRO A 14 -2.69 10.97 -5.95
CA PRO A 14 -1.86 11.85 -6.77
C PRO A 14 -1.95 13.35 -6.41
N LYS A 15 -3.14 13.79 -5.97
CA LYS A 15 -3.42 15.19 -5.61
C LYS A 15 -3.09 15.56 -4.16
N GLN A 16 -2.95 14.55 -3.29
CA GLN A 16 -2.68 14.78 -1.87
C GLN A 16 -1.25 15.28 -1.68
N LYS A 17 -1.07 16.33 -0.88
CA LYS A 17 0.25 16.80 -0.44
C LYS A 17 0.64 16.08 0.83
N LEU A 18 1.90 15.71 0.94
CA LEU A 18 2.53 15.24 2.18
C LEU A 18 3.37 16.37 2.76
N SER A 19 3.54 16.38 4.07
CA SER A 19 4.52 17.24 4.72
C SER A 19 5.95 16.80 4.37
N GLN A 20 6.92 17.70 4.48
CA GLN A 20 8.33 17.35 4.32
C GLN A 20 8.73 16.28 5.34
N TYR A 21 8.25 16.41 6.58
CA TYR A 21 8.48 15.41 7.63
C TYR A 21 8.06 13.99 7.21
N ALA A 22 6.86 13.81 6.63
CA ALA A 22 6.41 12.51 6.16
C ALA A 22 7.27 11.96 5.00
N ILE A 23 7.77 12.84 4.12
CA ILE A 23 8.67 12.47 3.01
C ILE A 23 10.04 12.04 3.55
N ASP A 24 10.56 12.72 4.56
CA ASP A 24 11.88 12.42 5.13
C ASP A 24 11.86 11.16 6.00
N THR A 25 10.74 10.90 6.66
CA THR A 25 10.58 9.75 7.58
C THR A 25 10.24 8.46 6.83
N ALA A 26 9.45 8.52 5.76
CA ALA A 26 9.04 7.33 5.02
C ALA A 26 10.18 6.76 4.16
N SER A 27 10.33 5.45 4.14
CA SER A 27 11.25 4.75 3.22
C SER A 27 10.78 4.80 1.76
N SER A 28 9.48 4.91 1.56
CA SER A 28 8.86 5.09 0.25
C SER A 28 7.44 5.66 0.37
N VAL A 29 6.99 6.31 -0.71
CA VAL A 29 5.63 6.84 -0.84
C VAL A 29 4.96 6.20 -2.05
N SER A 30 3.88 5.47 -1.80
CA SER A 30 3.03 4.86 -2.81
C SER A 30 1.98 5.84 -3.31
N ILE A 31 1.83 5.96 -4.62
CA ILE A 31 0.91 6.89 -5.27
C ILE A 31 -0.21 6.12 -5.93
N THR A 32 -1.41 6.23 -5.40
CA THR A 32 -2.56 5.41 -5.75
C THR A 32 -3.05 5.67 -7.17
N HIS A 33 -3.22 4.62 -7.97
CA HIS A 33 -3.95 4.67 -9.24
C HIS A 33 -5.45 4.50 -8.95
N LEU A 34 -6.15 5.62 -8.87
CA LEU A 34 -7.59 5.64 -8.57
C LEU A 34 -8.42 5.09 -9.75
N PRO A 35 -9.59 4.47 -9.48
CA PRO A 35 -10.51 4.06 -10.54
C PRO A 35 -10.88 5.24 -11.45
N LYS A 36 -11.01 4.97 -12.75
CA LYS A 36 -11.37 5.95 -13.78
C LYS A 36 -10.41 7.14 -13.92
N THR A 37 -9.17 6.99 -13.45
CA THR A 37 -8.11 7.96 -13.69
C THR A 37 -7.10 7.38 -14.65
N ASP A 38 -6.46 8.26 -15.41
CA ASP A 38 -5.38 7.93 -16.34
C ASP A 38 -4.07 7.65 -15.56
N LEU A 39 -3.27 6.69 -16.03
CA LEU A 39 -1.98 6.37 -15.43
C LEU A 39 -1.00 7.55 -15.47
N SER A 40 -1.14 8.45 -16.44
CA SER A 40 -0.32 9.67 -16.55
C SER A 40 -0.38 10.53 -15.28
N ILE A 41 -1.52 10.57 -14.59
CA ILE A 41 -1.70 11.31 -13.34
C ILE A 41 -0.81 10.72 -12.23
N VAL A 42 -0.72 9.40 -12.14
CA VAL A 42 0.15 8.69 -11.20
C VAL A 42 1.62 8.92 -11.55
N LYS A 43 1.95 8.76 -12.83
CA LYS A 43 3.29 9.01 -13.37
C LYS A 43 3.78 10.41 -13.00
N ASP A 44 2.98 11.44 -13.30
CA ASP A 44 3.37 12.85 -13.03
C ASP A 44 3.56 13.11 -11.53
N ALA A 45 2.73 12.49 -10.70
CA ALA A 45 2.88 12.61 -9.23
C ALA A 45 4.11 11.86 -8.72
N ALA A 46 4.46 10.70 -9.31
CA ALA A 46 5.65 9.92 -8.95
C ALA A 46 6.95 10.65 -9.35
N ILE A 47 6.98 11.21 -10.54
CA ILE A 47 8.11 12.00 -11.03
C ILE A 47 8.34 13.22 -10.11
N ARG A 48 7.29 14.01 -9.84
CA ARG A 48 7.39 15.16 -8.93
C ARG A 48 7.87 14.78 -7.53
N LEU A 49 7.50 13.60 -7.03
CA LEU A 49 7.98 13.15 -5.72
C LEU A 49 9.45 12.77 -5.76
N ASN A 50 9.90 12.09 -6.81
CA ASN A 50 11.31 11.73 -6.97
C ASN A 50 12.22 12.95 -7.13
N ASP A 51 11.71 14.05 -7.72
CA ASP A 51 12.44 15.32 -7.87
C ASP A 51 12.53 16.11 -6.55
N GLN A 52 11.71 15.75 -5.55
CA GLN A 52 11.79 16.40 -4.23
C GLN A 52 12.99 15.86 -3.45
N ALA A 53 13.70 16.76 -2.79
CA ALA A 53 14.74 16.35 -1.84
C ALA A 53 14.10 15.62 -0.65
N GLY A 54 14.55 14.41 -0.38
CA GLY A 54 14.05 13.60 0.73
C GLY A 54 14.48 12.13 0.63
N ALA A 55 14.23 11.36 1.69
CA ALA A 55 14.59 9.95 1.76
C ALA A 55 13.60 9.04 1.00
N ALA A 56 12.34 9.47 0.91
CA ALA A 56 11.29 8.62 0.33
C ALA A 56 11.44 8.47 -1.19
N LYS A 57 11.33 7.23 -1.64
CA LYS A 57 11.28 6.89 -3.07
C LYS A 57 9.83 6.70 -3.51
N ALA A 58 9.50 7.20 -4.69
CA ALA A 58 8.17 7.02 -5.27
C ALA A 58 7.93 5.55 -5.65
N VAL A 59 6.74 5.04 -5.31
CA VAL A 59 6.20 3.77 -5.79
C VAL A 59 4.92 4.07 -6.55
N ALA A 60 4.95 3.94 -7.88
CA ALA A 60 3.77 4.21 -8.68
C ALA A 60 2.82 3.01 -8.66
N HIS A 61 1.54 3.22 -8.28
CA HIS A 61 0.55 2.17 -8.44
C HIS A 61 0.14 2.03 -9.91
N ILE A 62 -0.02 0.79 -10.35
CA ILE A 62 -0.57 0.45 -11.65
C ILE A 62 -1.76 -0.47 -11.41
N GLY A 63 -2.97 0.06 -11.56
CA GLY A 63 -4.20 -0.73 -11.47
C GLY A 63 -4.48 -1.37 -12.82
N ALA A 64 -4.37 -2.70 -12.94
CA ALA A 64 -4.54 -3.43 -14.19
C ALA A 64 -5.86 -3.08 -14.88
N ARG A 65 -6.96 -3.14 -14.14
CA ARG A 65 -8.30 -2.86 -14.65
C ARG A 65 -8.60 -1.37 -14.90
N ASN A 66 -7.69 -0.46 -14.49
CA ASN A 66 -7.84 0.97 -14.75
C ASN A 66 -7.25 1.36 -16.11
N LEU A 67 -6.34 0.55 -16.66
CA LEU A 67 -5.66 0.81 -17.93
C LEU A 67 -6.64 0.71 -19.11
N GLN A 68 -6.54 1.68 -20.03
CA GLN A 68 -7.41 1.77 -21.19
C GLN A 68 -6.77 1.17 -22.44
N SER A 69 -5.42 1.13 -22.52
CA SER A 69 -4.65 0.60 -23.64
C SER A 69 -3.27 0.12 -23.22
N GLU A 70 -2.65 -0.71 -24.05
CA GLU A 70 -1.24 -1.09 -23.90
C GLU A 70 -0.31 0.11 -24.08
N SER A 71 -0.62 0.99 -25.04
CA SER A 71 0.15 2.22 -25.28
C SER A 71 0.21 3.11 -24.03
N GLU A 72 -0.93 3.29 -23.33
CA GLU A 72 -0.98 4.02 -22.06
C GLU A 72 0.02 3.45 -21.05
N LEU A 73 0.05 2.11 -20.90
CA LEU A 73 0.96 1.45 -19.98
C LEU A 73 2.42 1.69 -20.39
N HIS A 74 2.78 1.40 -21.63
CA HIS A 74 4.15 1.49 -22.12
C HIS A 74 4.71 2.90 -22.09
N GLU A 75 3.98 3.90 -22.59
CA GLU A 75 4.41 5.30 -22.60
C GLU A 75 4.67 5.83 -21.19
N ASN A 76 3.77 5.53 -20.25
CA ASN A 76 3.93 5.97 -18.86
C ASN A 76 5.08 5.23 -18.15
N CYS A 77 5.27 3.92 -18.40
CA CYS A 77 6.40 3.17 -17.87
C CYS A 77 7.75 3.70 -18.36
N ILE A 78 7.89 3.97 -19.66
CA ILE A 78 9.10 4.57 -20.22
C ILE A 78 9.39 5.92 -19.57
N ALA A 79 8.37 6.78 -19.44
CA ALA A 79 8.53 8.10 -18.84
C ALA A 79 8.93 8.01 -17.36
N MET A 80 8.31 7.13 -16.59
CA MET A 80 8.67 6.88 -15.19
C MET A 80 10.12 6.41 -15.04
N ARG A 81 10.55 5.44 -15.85
CA ARG A 81 11.95 4.94 -15.82
C ARG A 81 12.96 6.03 -16.16
N LYS A 82 12.70 6.82 -17.20
CA LYS A 82 13.57 7.96 -17.59
C LYS A 82 13.71 9.00 -16.46
N ALA A 83 12.68 9.16 -15.63
CA ALA A 83 12.67 10.06 -14.50
C ALA A 83 13.16 9.41 -13.18
N GLY A 84 13.74 8.20 -13.23
CA GLY A 84 14.31 7.53 -12.06
C GLY A 84 13.29 6.93 -11.10
N VAL A 85 12.03 6.72 -11.52
CA VAL A 85 11.06 5.93 -10.73
C VAL A 85 11.39 4.46 -10.92
N ASP A 86 11.89 3.81 -9.87
CA ASP A 86 12.39 2.43 -9.94
C ASP A 86 11.38 1.40 -9.44
N LYS A 87 10.34 1.82 -8.73
CA LYS A 87 9.42 0.92 -8.04
C LYS A 87 7.99 1.11 -8.51
N VAL A 88 7.31 -0.01 -8.75
CA VAL A 88 5.87 -0.02 -9.05
C VAL A 88 5.13 -1.01 -8.16
N LEU A 89 3.91 -0.66 -7.77
CA LEU A 89 2.97 -1.56 -7.10
C LEU A 89 1.84 -1.90 -8.07
N ILE A 90 1.77 -3.14 -8.49
CA ILE A 90 0.78 -3.61 -9.45
C ILE A 90 -0.39 -4.23 -8.69
N ILE A 91 -1.59 -3.73 -8.92
CA ILE A 91 -2.83 -4.21 -8.31
C ILE A 91 -3.82 -4.62 -9.39
N GLY A 92 -4.69 -5.57 -9.07
CA GLY A 92 -5.76 -5.97 -10.00
C GLY A 92 -6.75 -4.85 -10.27
N GLY A 93 -6.92 -3.95 -9.31
CA GLY A 93 -7.94 -2.90 -9.33
C GLY A 93 -9.28 -3.38 -8.77
N SER A 94 -10.18 -2.45 -8.50
CA SER A 94 -11.51 -2.72 -7.95
C SER A 94 -12.47 -3.28 -9.01
N THR A 95 -13.77 -3.20 -8.79
CA THR A 95 -14.85 -3.78 -9.61
C THR A 95 -14.94 -3.29 -11.06
N TYR A 96 -14.10 -2.37 -11.49
CA TYR A 96 -14.06 -1.90 -12.86
C TYR A 96 -13.55 -3.00 -13.79
N GLN A 97 -14.28 -3.31 -14.85
CA GLN A 97 -13.82 -4.24 -15.87
C GLN A 97 -12.81 -3.54 -16.78
N GLY A 98 -11.53 -3.88 -16.61
CA GLY A 98 -10.47 -3.39 -17.48
C GLY A 98 -10.68 -3.83 -18.92
N LYS A 99 -10.28 -2.99 -19.87
CA LYS A 99 -10.39 -3.30 -21.30
C LYS A 99 -9.25 -4.19 -21.79
N VAL A 100 -8.07 -4.05 -21.19
CA VAL A 100 -6.83 -4.68 -21.67
C VAL A 100 -6.29 -5.71 -20.70
N TYR A 101 -6.21 -5.36 -19.41
CA TYR A 101 -5.64 -6.21 -18.39
C TYR A 101 -6.65 -6.54 -17.29
N GLN A 102 -6.64 -7.79 -16.82
CA GLN A 102 -7.55 -8.25 -15.77
C GLN A 102 -6.85 -8.45 -14.43
N THR A 103 -5.57 -8.83 -14.45
CA THR A 103 -4.80 -9.20 -13.27
C THR A 103 -3.51 -8.40 -13.16
N ALA A 104 -2.93 -8.37 -11.96
CA ALA A 104 -1.59 -7.79 -11.77
C ALA A 104 -0.52 -8.58 -12.53
N TYR A 105 -0.72 -9.86 -12.77
CA TYR A 105 0.22 -10.70 -13.52
C TYR A 105 0.25 -10.32 -15.00
N ASP A 106 -0.92 -10.02 -15.60
CA ASP A 106 -0.97 -9.57 -17.01
C ASP A 106 -0.12 -8.30 -17.20
N VAL A 107 -0.27 -7.31 -16.31
CA VAL A 107 0.55 -6.09 -16.37
C VAL A 107 2.03 -6.40 -16.16
N LYS A 108 2.36 -7.27 -15.17
CA LYS A 108 3.75 -7.64 -14.88
C LYS A 108 4.47 -8.16 -16.13
N THR A 109 3.86 -9.11 -16.85
CA THR A 109 4.48 -9.72 -18.04
C THR A 109 4.73 -8.73 -19.17
N HIS A 110 3.96 -7.64 -19.24
CA HIS A 110 4.11 -6.61 -20.24
C HIS A 110 5.16 -5.54 -19.91
N ILE A 111 5.56 -5.45 -18.63
CA ILE A 111 6.53 -4.43 -18.19
C ILE A 111 7.80 -5.01 -17.56
N GLU A 112 8.00 -6.32 -17.56
CA GLU A 112 9.15 -6.94 -16.90
C GLU A 112 10.49 -6.49 -17.48
N ASP A 113 10.55 -6.16 -18.77
CA ASP A 113 11.76 -5.70 -19.44
C ASP A 113 12.12 -4.24 -19.15
N TYR A 114 11.23 -3.47 -18.50
CA TYR A 114 11.54 -2.08 -18.12
C TYR A 114 12.44 -1.95 -16.88
N GLY A 115 12.74 -3.06 -16.18
CA GLY A 115 13.65 -3.08 -15.04
C GLY A 115 13.10 -2.43 -13.78
N PHE A 116 11.80 -2.44 -13.56
CA PHE A 116 11.19 -2.03 -12.30
C PHE A 116 11.36 -3.07 -11.21
N ASP A 117 11.52 -2.60 -9.98
CA ASP A 117 11.22 -3.38 -8.79
C ASP A 117 9.70 -3.49 -8.66
N MET A 118 9.13 -4.64 -9.01
CA MET A 118 7.69 -4.85 -9.06
C MET A 118 7.16 -5.49 -7.79
N TYR A 119 6.24 -4.81 -7.15
CA TYR A 119 5.48 -5.28 -5.99
C TYR A 119 4.04 -5.57 -6.39
N CYS A 120 3.36 -6.44 -5.65
CA CYS A 120 1.92 -6.69 -5.86
C CYS A 120 1.08 -6.33 -4.64
N GLY A 121 -0.18 -5.96 -4.88
CA GLY A 121 -1.18 -5.87 -3.84
C GLY A 121 -1.61 -7.27 -3.39
N VAL A 122 -1.67 -7.51 -2.09
CA VAL A 122 -2.09 -8.79 -1.50
C VAL A 122 -3.21 -8.61 -0.48
N TYR A 123 -4.09 -9.61 -0.35
CA TYR A 123 -5.35 -9.53 0.40
C TYR A 123 -5.43 -10.60 1.49
N PRO A 124 -4.86 -10.39 2.67
CA PRO A 124 -4.88 -11.37 3.75
C PRO A 124 -6.24 -11.38 4.47
N GLN A 125 -7.29 -11.87 3.82
CA GLN A 125 -8.65 -11.88 4.39
C GLN A 125 -8.98 -13.14 5.18
N SER A 126 -8.45 -14.30 4.76
CA SER A 126 -8.58 -15.59 5.43
C SER A 126 -7.31 -16.41 5.25
N GLU A 127 -7.17 -17.51 6.00
CA GLU A 127 -6.01 -18.41 5.86
C GLU A 127 -5.95 -19.03 4.45
N GLU A 128 -7.08 -19.45 3.91
CA GLU A 128 -7.17 -20.00 2.55
C GLU A 128 -6.81 -18.96 1.49
N TYR A 129 -7.31 -17.73 1.64
CA TYR A 129 -6.97 -16.62 0.75
C TYR A 129 -5.50 -16.23 0.87
N ALA A 130 -4.94 -16.29 2.08
CA ALA A 130 -3.54 -15.97 2.32
C ALA A 130 -2.60 -16.93 1.56
N VAL A 131 -2.93 -18.21 1.45
CA VAL A 131 -2.16 -19.20 0.67
C VAL A 131 -2.19 -18.87 -0.82
N ALA A 132 -3.36 -18.60 -1.39
CA ALA A 132 -3.50 -18.24 -2.80
C ALA A 132 -2.77 -16.92 -3.14
N GLU A 133 -2.88 -15.92 -2.27
CA GLU A 133 -2.20 -14.64 -2.40
C GLU A 133 -0.68 -14.76 -2.23
N HIS A 134 -0.22 -15.68 -1.37
CA HIS A 134 1.21 -15.97 -1.22
C HIS A 134 1.80 -16.58 -2.50
N THR A 135 1.09 -17.47 -3.17
CA THR A 135 1.51 -18.05 -4.46
C THR A 135 1.67 -16.97 -5.52
N LYS A 136 0.71 -16.05 -5.62
CA LYS A 136 0.77 -14.89 -6.51
C LYS A 136 1.98 -13.99 -6.20
N TYR A 137 2.19 -13.72 -4.92
CA TYR A 137 3.26 -12.88 -4.41
C TYR A 137 4.65 -13.39 -4.80
N MET A 138 4.87 -14.71 -4.91
CA MET A 138 6.17 -15.30 -5.27
C MET A 138 6.69 -14.87 -6.66
N HIS A 139 5.83 -14.37 -7.53
CA HIS A 139 6.21 -13.83 -8.84
C HIS A 139 6.66 -12.37 -8.80
N PHE A 140 6.63 -11.72 -7.64
CA PHE A 140 6.98 -10.31 -7.46
C PHE A 140 8.14 -10.16 -6.47
N LYS A 141 8.78 -9.00 -6.44
CA LYS A 141 9.85 -8.69 -5.49
C LYS A 141 9.36 -8.62 -4.04
N GLY A 142 8.08 -8.34 -3.87
CA GLY A 142 7.43 -8.27 -2.57
C GLY A 142 5.94 -7.92 -2.72
N GLY A 143 5.26 -7.83 -1.58
CA GLY A 143 3.85 -7.48 -1.52
C GLY A 143 3.57 -6.29 -0.61
N ILE A 144 2.47 -5.60 -0.87
CA ILE A 144 1.88 -4.64 0.05
C ILE A 144 0.47 -5.14 0.34
N SER A 145 0.19 -5.47 1.60
CA SER A 145 -1.14 -5.95 1.93
C SER A 145 -2.13 -4.79 1.92
N GLN A 146 -3.36 -5.09 1.55
CA GLN A 146 -4.46 -4.19 1.85
C GLN A 146 -4.58 -4.02 3.38
N LEU A 147 -5.39 -3.07 3.84
CA LEU A 147 -5.63 -2.86 5.26
C LEU A 147 -5.89 -4.20 5.96
N CYS A 148 -5.01 -4.57 6.86
CA CYS A 148 -5.09 -5.80 7.63
C CYS A 148 -5.43 -5.47 9.08
N LEU A 149 -6.49 -6.05 9.61
CA LEU A 149 -6.90 -5.91 11.01
C LEU A 149 -6.67 -7.21 11.80
N ASN A 150 -6.23 -8.27 11.12
CA ASN A 150 -5.90 -9.55 11.73
C ASN A 150 -4.41 -9.87 11.60
N PRO A 151 -3.56 -9.49 12.56
CA PRO A 151 -2.12 -9.72 12.46
C PRO A 151 -1.73 -11.21 12.46
N ARG A 152 -2.62 -12.12 12.87
CA ARG A 152 -2.32 -13.56 12.85
C ARG A 152 -2.15 -14.11 11.44
N LEU A 153 -2.90 -13.57 10.47
CA LEU A 153 -2.80 -13.98 9.07
C LEU A 153 -1.42 -13.66 8.46
N LEU A 154 -0.67 -12.78 9.10
CA LEU A 154 0.61 -12.28 8.61
C LEU A 154 1.81 -13.00 9.24
N ASN A 155 1.59 -13.82 10.28
CA ASN A 155 2.68 -14.50 11.00
C ASN A 155 3.46 -15.49 10.14
N THR A 156 2.85 -15.99 9.05
CA THR A 156 3.45 -16.93 8.10
C THR A 156 4.10 -16.24 6.90
N TRP A 157 3.94 -14.91 6.79
CA TRP A 157 4.43 -14.16 5.64
C TRP A 157 5.89 -13.77 5.81
N GLU A 158 6.63 -13.82 4.72
CA GLU A 158 8.02 -13.39 4.72
C GLU A 158 8.15 -11.86 4.88
N ARG A 159 9.31 -11.41 5.41
CA ARG A 159 9.61 -9.98 5.65
C ARG A 159 9.51 -9.06 4.42
N LYS A 160 9.40 -9.63 3.21
CA LYS A 160 9.24 -8.86 1.97
C LYS A 160 7.84 -8.26 1.79
N THR A 161 6.89 -8.63 2.64
CA THR A 161 5.52 -8.10 2.59
C THR A 161 5.37 -6.95 3.57
N ARG A 162 4.93 -5.79 3.08
CA ARG A 162 4.55 -4.66 3.92
C ARG A 162 3.11 -4.83 4.38
N VAL A 163 2.91 -4.68 5.66
CA VAL A 163 1.57 -4.79 6.27
C VAL A 163 0.83 -3.49 6.14
N GLY A 164 -0.31 -3.52 5.47
CA GLY A 164 -1.19 -2.36 5.31
C GLY A 164 -1.90 -2.02 6.62
N VAL A 165 -1.67 -0.83 7.12
CA VAL A 165 -2.21 -0.32 8.40
C VAL A 165 -2.82 1.06 8.20
N ALA A 166 -4.00 1.31 8.80
CA ALA A 166 -4.57 2.64 8.81
C ALA A 166 -3.75 3.58 9.72
N THR A 167 -3.54 4.83 9.33
CA THR A 167 -3.12 5.87 10.27
C THR A 167 -4.19 6.08 11.35
N ASN A 168 -3.85 6.76 12.44
CA ASN A 168 -4.83 7.08 13.49
C ASN A 168 -6.09 7.72 12.88
N CYS A 169 -7.20 7.00 12.91
CA CYS A 169 -8.45 7.43 12.32
C CYS A 169 -9.64 7.12 13.24
N THR A 170 -10.77 7.78 12.99
CA THR A 170 -12.01 7.48 13.70
C THR A 170 -12.55 6.11 13.26
N LEU A 171 -13.41 5.51 14.10
CA LEU A 171 -14.08 4.25 13.74
C LEU A 171 -14.94 4.41 12.48
N GLU A 172 -15.59 5.56 12.32
CA GLU A 172 -16.38 5.87 11.12
C GLU A 172 -15.48 5.93 9.87
N GLY A 173 -14.32 6.58 9.95
CA GLY A 173 -13.35 6.63 8.87
C GLY A 173 -12.82 5.25 8.49
N LEU A 174 -12.48 4.44 9.49
CA LEU A 174 -12.04 3.06 9.29
C LEU A 174 -13.13 2.22 8.61
N TRP A 175 -14.37 2.34 9.06
CA TRP A 175 -15.51 1.63 8.49
C TRP A 175 -15.81 2.03 7.05
N LYS A 176 -15.84 3.34 6.76
CA LYS A 176 -16.04 3.85 5.41
C LYS A 176 -14.99 3.29 4.43
N TYR A 177 -13.73 3.28 4.84
CA TYR A 177 -12.66 2.74 4.01
C TYR A 177 -12.77 1.24 3.82
N ALA A 178 -13.01 0.47 4.87
CA ALA A 178 -13.15 -0.97 4.76
C ALA A 178 -14.31 -1.36 3.83
N LYS A 179 -15.42 -0.62 3.88
CA LYS A 179 -16.52 -0.81 2.95
C LYS A 179 -16.12 -0.48 1.51
N LEU A 180 -15.37 0.61 1.30
CA LEU A 180 -14.86 0.99 -0.01
C LEU A 180 -13.92 -0.06 -0.60
N CYS A 181 -13.11 -0.70 0.26
CA CYS A 181 -12.13 -1.71 -0.13
C CYS A 181 -12.66 -3.16 -0.10
N GLY A 182 -13.94 -3.38 0.22
CA GLY A 182 -14.51 -4.72 0.35
C GLY A 182 -13.98 -5.52 1.55
N LEU A 183 -13.53 -4.84 2.61
CA LEU A 183 -12.90 -5.44 3.80
C LEU A 183 -13.87 -5.59 4.99
N THR A 184 -15.17 -5.71 4.72
CA THR A 184 -16.19 -5.88 5.76
C THR A 184 -15.93 -7.06 6.67
N ASP A 185 -15.40 -8.16 6.13
CA ASP A 185 -15.07 -9.37 6.90
C ASP A 185 -13.90 -9.15 7.86
N SER A 186 -12.89 -8.38 7.44
CA SER A 186 -11.75 -8.00 8.31
C SER A 186 -12.21 -7.14 9.50
N ILE A 187 -13.18 -6.25 9.29
CA ILE A 187 -13.76 -5.48 10.39
C ILE A 187 -14.64 -6.36 11.28
N SER A 188 -15.46 -7.23 10.69
CA SER A 188 -16.29 -8.18 11.45
C SER A 188 -15.41 -9.07 12.31
N TYR A 189 -14.27 -9.53 11.79
CA TYR A 189 -13.26 -10.23 12.57
C TYR A 189 -12.71 -9.37 13.71
N ALA A 190 -12.32 -8.12 13.44
CA ALA A 190 -11.76 -7.23 14.46
C ALA A 190 -12.79 -6.92 15.58
N VAL A 191 -14.05 -6.76 15.23
CA VAL A 191 -15.15 -6.51 16.21
C VAL A 191 -15.55 -7.78 16.94
N GLY A 192 -15.52 -8.94 16.29
CA GLY A 192 -15.87 -10.24 16.90
C GLY A 192 -14.78 -10.89 17.74
N ASN A 193 -13.57 -10.29 17.81
CA ASN A 193 -12.42 -10.88 18.48
C ASN A 193 -11.83 -9.90 19.52
N LEU A 194 -11.65 -10.38 20.76
CA LEU A 194 -11.10 -9.57 21.87
C LEU A 194 -9.76 -8.89 21.51
N ARG A 195 -8.91 -9.54 20.72
CA ARG A 195 -7.62 -8.98 20.29
C ARG A 195 -7.83 -7.88 19.24
N GLY A 196 -8.71 -8.07 18.28
CA GLY A 196 -9.12 -7.06 17.31
C GLY A 196 -9.72 -5.84 18.01
N LEU A 197 -10.62 -6.07 18.98
CA LEU A 197 -11.20 -5.00 19.80
C LEU A 197 -10.13 -4.21 20.57
N SER A 198 -9.01 -4.84 20.94
CA SER A 198 -7.94 -4.16 21.69
C SER A 198 -7.25 -3.04 20.88
N TYR A 199 -7.36 -3.04 19.56
CA TYR A 199 -6.86 -1.97 18.69
C TYR A 199 -7.88 -0.85 18.46
N LEU A 200 -9.13 -1.08 18.86
CA LEU A 200 -10.21 -0.10 18.80
C LEU A 200 -10.34 0.58 20.17
N THR A 201 -10.36 1.89 20.14
CA THR A 201 -10.55 2.72 21.33
C THR A 201 -11.77 3.61 21.12
N SER A 202 -12.25 4.28 22.17
CA SER A 202 -13.30 5.30 22.05
C SER A 202 -12.91 6.45 21.11
N LYS A 203 -11.61 6.64 20.85
CA LYS A 203 -11.05 7.67 19.97
C LYS A 203 -10.80 7.16 18.52
N GLY A 204 -10.97 5.86 18.27
CA GLY A 204 -10.74 5.24 16.96
C GLY A 204 -9.73 4.09 16.97
N PHE A 205 -9.07 3.86 15.84
CA PHE A 205 -8.08 2.81 15.66
C PHE A 205 -6.71 3.23 16.23
N ASN A 206 -6.12 2.36 17.05
CA ASN A 206 -4.81 2.57 17.66
C ASN A 206 -3.71 1.95 16.81
N THR A 207 -3.21 2.70 15.85
CA THR A 207 -2.16 2.29 14.91
C THR A 207 -0.89 1.86 15.63
N VAL A 208 -0.46 2.61 16.63
CA VAL A 208 0.80 2.35 17.35
C VAL A 208 0.76 0.99 18.05
N LYS A 209 -0.35 0.69 18.73
CA LYS A 209 -0.52 -0.62 19.38
C LYS A 209 -0.52 -1.75 18.36
N PHE A 210 -1.24 -1.56 17.24
CA PHE A 210 -1.30 -2.57 16.17
C PHE A 210 0.09 -2.84 15.58
N VAL A 211 0.83 -1.78 15.23
CA VAL A 211 2.17 -1.89 14.65
C VAL A 211 3.16 -2.59 15.61
N ASN A 212 3.07 -2.32 16.90
CA ASN A 212 3.91 -3.01 17.88
C ASN A 212 3.67 -4.53 17.93
N ASP A 213 2.45 -4.96 17.67
CA ASP A 213 2.11 -6.38 17.64
C ASP A 213 2.56 -7.08 16.33
N LEU A 214 3.02 -6.32 15.32
CA LEU A 214 3.50 -6.85 14.04
C LEU A 214 4.95 -7.34 14.06
N ARG A 215 5.69 -7.19 15.16
CA ARG A 215 7.04 -7.75 15.35
C ARG A 215 8.00 -7.48 14.19
N ASP A 216 8.46 -6.28 13.99
CA ASP A 216 9.47 -5.91 12.99
C ASP A 216 9.08 -6.12 11.51
N MET A 217 7.82 -6.41 11.21
CA MET A 217 7.35 -6.45 9.82
C MET A 217 7.36 -5.04 9.22
N PRO A 218 7.78 -4.87 7.96
CA PRO A 218 7.65 -3.60 7.28
C PRO A 218 6.19 -3.15 7.21
N VAL A 219 5.94 -1.86 7.44
CA VAL A 219 4.60 -1.30 7.53
C VAL A 219 4.28 -0.41 6.33
N HIS A 220 3.06 -0.48 5.84
CA HIS A 220 2.51 0.43 4.84
C HIS A 220 1.33 1.21 5.44
N LEU A 221 1.49 2.51 5.60
CA LEU A 221 0.49 3.38 6.20
C LEU A 221 -0.49 3.93 5.16
N TYR A 222 -1.74 3.53 5.28
CA TYR A 222 -2.86 4.15 4.57
C TYR A 222 -3.21 5.47 5.24
N ASN A 223 -3.07 6.57 4.51
CA ASN A 223 -3.23 7.91 5.06
C ASN A 223 -4.72 8.33 5.16
N PHE A 224 -5.31 8.11 6.33
CA PHE A 224 -6.66 8.55 6.69
C PHE A 224 -6.70 9.92 7.40
N GLY A 225 -5.66 10.69 7.29
CA GLY A 225 -5.40 11.88 8.10
C GLY A 225 -4.46 11.60 9.27
N LYS A 226 -4.04 12.62 9.97
CA LYS A 226 -3.11 12.53 11.11
C LYS A 226 -1.82 11.73 10.84
N LEU A 227 -1.34 11.74 9.58
CA LEU A 227 -0.17 10.97 9.18
C LEU A 227 1.06 11.37 9.99
N ASP A 228 1.38 12.67 10.06
CA ASP A 228 2.55 13.17 10.77
C ASP A 228 2.51 12.81 12.26
N GLN A 229 1.32 12.92 12.88
CA GLN A 229 1.13 12.52 14.26
C GLN A 229 1.37 11.02 14.45
N THR A 230 0.91 10.20 13.50
CA THR A 230 1.10 8.74 13.53
C THR A 230 2.58 8.39 13.40
N LEU A 231 3.28 9.00 12.43
CA LEU A 231 4.71 8.79 12.23
C LEU A 231 5.52 9.18 13.46
N LEU A 232 5.27 10.36 14.03
CA LEU A 232 5.93 10.82 15.25
C LEU A 232 5.76 9.84 16.41
N GLN A 233 4.56 9.28 16.60
CA GLN A 233 4.29 8.29 17.63
C GLN A 233 4.98 6.94 17.41
N LEU A 234 5.27 6.59 16.16
CA LEU A 234 6.00 5.37 15.81
C LEU A 234 7.52 5.54 15.98
N GLU A 235 8.06 6.74 15.74
CA GLU A 235 9.50 7.04 15.91
C GLU A 235 9.93 7.17 17.39
N MET A 236 9.02 7.62 18.26
CA MET A 236 9.31 7.84 19.68
C MET A 236 9.50 6.54 20.49
N LYS A 237 9.55 5.40 19.84
CA LYS A 237 9.73 4.09 20.45
C LYS A 237 10.99 3.39 19.99
#